data_74afe0da5265b9b8edc76288737330aa
#
_entry.id   74afe0da5265b9b8edc76288737330aa
#
_cell.length_a   1.000
_cell.length_b   1.000
_cell.length_c   1.000
_cell.angle_alpha   90.00
_cell.angle_beta   90.00
_cell.angle_gamma   90.00
#
_symmetry.space_group_name_H-M   'P 1'
#
loop_
_entity.id
_entity.type
_entity.pdbx_description
1 polymer ?
#
loop_
_entity_poly.entity_id
_entity_poly.type
_entity_poly.pdbx_seq_one_letter_code
_entity_poly.pdbx_strand_id
1 'polypeptide(L)'
;MSFNLLTSNRTAADFNPAVVASEIEFAHRLPVIAAWIKDADPDVIGLQENEATAPSRLPLAALAPLLPDYTAVLPDLEVPLLVRTAAYEVVDADSLDIGQGFWERRVAWAWLVHRRTGRELLVANTHLDPFQRADLAAARLAEVAAIVKVLDVIDPQRRTPAVLTGDLNIHSNGLRTAEPAPLNLLARAGFRDSLRITARDTSPVAHAATLNAFGTEVDGAWRYRAISRSHLRIDYVFVGGEASVAGYQVVTGPGVHRIDGQPYFAAGPLPSDHCPVMVDLAVAAT
;
A
#
# COMPACT_ATOMS: atom_id res chain seq x y z
N MET A 1 -7.01 2.55 -0.15
CA MET A 1 -5.84 2.34 -1.03
C MET A 1 -4.59 2.09 -0.18
N SER A 2 -3.67 1.22 -0.60
CA SER A 2 -2.29 1.11 -0.09
C SER A 2 -1.33 1.59 -1.15
N PHE A 3 -0.34 2.44 -0.80
CA PHE A 3 0.58 2.98 -1.78
C PHE A 3 1.97 3.29 -1.18
N ASN A 4 2.96 2.48 -1.53
CA ASN A 4 4.36 2.77 -1.26
C ASN A 4 4.86 3.85 -2.24
N LEU A 5 5.30 5.00 -1.69
CA LEU A 5 5.67 6.19 -2.47
C LEU A 5 7.06 6.14 -3.09
N LEU A 6 7.88 5.17 -2.70
CA LEU A 6 9.33 5.17 -2.90
C LEU A 6 9.97 6.43 -2.31
N THR A 7 10.71 6.26 -1.24
CA THR A 7 11.35 7.36 -0.50
C THR A 7 12.08 8.36 -1.40
N SER A 8 12.11 9.61 -1.01
CA SER A 8 12.81 10.68 -1.73
C SER A 8 14.35 10.54 -1.72
N ASN A 9 14.89 9.58 -0.97
CA ASN A 9 16.32 9.35 -0.83
C ASN A 9 16.91 8.40 -1.89
N ARG A 10 16.07 7.71 -2.69
CA ARG A 10 16.54 6.79 -3.72
C ARG A 10 17.16 7.51 -4.90
N THR A 11 18.15 6.86 -5.51
CA THR A 11 18.89 7.34 -6.68
C THR A 11 18.83 6.30 -7.80
N ALA A 12 19.23 6.68 -9.02
CA ALA A 12 19.27 5.75 -10.14
C ALA A 12 20.21 4.55 -9.90
N ALA A 13 21.20 4.69 -9.00
CA ALA A 13 22.11 3.59 -8.65
C ALA A 13 21.43 2.44 -7.88
N ASP A 14 20.26 2.69 -7.29
CA ASP A 14 19.49 1.69 -6.58
C ASP A 14 18.67 0.77 -7.51
N PHE A 15 18.61 1.10 -8.80
CA PHE A 15 17.76 0.43 -9.79
C PHE A 15 18.55 -0.11 -10.97
N ASN A 16 17.84 -0.81 -11.86
CA ASN A 16 18.44 -1.29 -13.11
C ASN A 16 19.01 -0.10 -13.92
N PRO A 17 20.22 -0.20 -14.51
CA PRO A 17 20.83 0.89 -15.29
C PRO A 17 20.00 1.41 -16.48
N ALA A 18 18.99 0.66 -16.91
CA ALA A 18 18.04 1.12 -17.93
C ALA A 18 17.04 2.17 -17.42
N VAL A 19 16.94 2.36 -16.09
CA VAL A 19 16.08 3.37 -15.47
C VAL A 19 16.88 4.66 -15.36
N VAL A 20 16.41 5.71 -15.99
CA VAL A 20 17.10 7.02 -15.98
C VAL A 20 16.87 7.79 -14.70
N ALA A 21 17.84 8.60 -14.27
CA ALA A 21 17.78 9.34 -13.03
C ALA A 21 16.51 10.21 -12.89
N SER A 22 16.08 10.86 -13.97
CA SER A 22 14.88 11.71 -13.97
C SER A 22 13.59 10.96 -13.63
N GLU A 23 13.54 9.64 -13.83
CA GLU A 23 12.36 8.81 -13.47
C GLU A 23 12.32 8.49 -11.97
N ILE A 24 13.48 8.54 -11.30
CA ILE A 24 13.63 8.26 -9.87
C ILE A 24 13.44 9.53 -9.03
N GLU A 25 13.82 10.68 -9.55
CA GLU A 25 13.76 11.94 -8.83
C GLU A 25 12.34 12.24 -8.32
N PHE A 26 12.22 12.40 -7.01
CA PHE A 26 10.92 12.61 -6.36
C PHE A 26 10.16 13.82 -6.94
N ALA A 27 10.87 14.89 -7.28
CA ALA A 27 10.25 16.09 -7.88
C ALA A 27 9.51 15.80 -9.20
N HIS A 28 9.99 14.84 -10.00
CA HIS A 28 9.34 14.40 -11.23
C HIS A 28 8.19 13.41 -10.95
N ARG A 29 8.32 12.58 -9.92
CA ARG A 29 7.29 11.60 -9.53
C ARG A 29 6.11 12.24 -8.80
N LEU A 30 6.34 13.29 -8.03
CA LEU A 30 5.34 13.96 -7.19
C LEU A 30 4.03 14.32 -7.92
N PRO A 31 4.05 15.03 -9.07
CA PRO A 31 2.81 15.34 -9.79
C PRO A 31 2.11 14.08 -10.31
N VAL A 32 2.85 13.03 -10.62
CA VAL A 32 2.28 11.74 -11.10
C VAL A 32 1.64 10.98 -9.96
N ILE A 33 2.26 10.96 -8.78
CA ILE A 33 1.67 10.41 -7.55
C ILE A 33 0.31 11.09 -7.28
N ALA A 34 0.30 12.42 -7.29
CA ALA A 34 -0.93 13.19 -7.06
C ALA A 34 -2.01 12.89 -8.12
N ALA A 35 -1.63 12.77 -9.39
CA ALA A 35 -2.55 12.45 -10.48
C ALA A 35 -3.15 11.05 -10.32
N TRP A 36 -2.34 10.04 -10.01
CA TRP A 36 -2.85 8.66 -9.82
C TRP A 36 -3.79 8.55 -8.62
N ILE A 37 -3.52 9.29 -7.53
CA ILE A 37 -4.41 9.35 -6.37
C ILE A 37 -5.74 10.00 -6.74
N LYS A 38 -5.71 11.13 -7.49
CA LYS A 38 -6.93 11.83 -7.92
C LYS A 38 -7.77 11.00 -8.88
N ASP A 39 -7.13 10.30 -9.82
CA ASP A 39 -7.82 9.44 -10.80
C ASP A 39 -8.46 8.22 -10.14
N ALA A 40 -7.79 7.63 -9.15
CA ALA A 40 -8.32 6.50 -8.39
C ALA A 40 -9.37 6.91 -7.34
N ASP A 41 -9.36 8.17 -6.93
CA ASP A 41 -10.32 8.82 -6.02
C ASP A 41 -10.62 8.05 -4.72
N PRO A 42 -9.62 7.53 -3.97
CA PRO A 42 -9.85 6.77 -2.74
C PRO A 42 -10.33 7.65 -1.59
N ASP A 43 -11.14 7.11 -0.69
CA ASP A 43 -11.53 7.80 0.53
C ASP A 43 -10.44 7.76 1.63
N VAL A 44 -9.67 6.68 1.67
CA VAL A 44 -8.57 6.50 2.64
C VAL A 44 -7.36 5.87 1.95
N ILE A 45 -6.17 6.38 2.29
CA ILE A 45 -4.90 5.93 1.73
C ILE A 45 -3.93 5.64 2.86
N GLY A 46 -3.40 4.43 2.93
CA GLY A 46 -2.19 4.12 3.70
C GLY A 46 -0.97 4.33 2.79
N LEU A 47 -0.08 5.20 3.20
CA LEU A 47 1.16 5.49 2.50
C LEU A 47 2.33 4.78 3.18
N GLN A 48 3.33 4.36 2.42
CA GLN A 48 4.58 3.80 2.94
C GLN A 48 5.76 4.55 2.31
N GLU A 49 6.91 4.46 2.94
CA GLU A 49 8.14 5.17 2.57
C GLU A 49 8.02 6.70 2.58
N ASN A 50 7.24 7.25 3.51
CA ASN A 50 7.25 8.68 3.77
C ASN A 50 8.51 9.08 4.55
N GLU A 51 9.66 8.85 3.95
CA GLU A 51 10.98 9.06 4.55
C GLU A 51 11.81 10.08 3.77
N ALA A 52 12.59 10.88 4.51
CA ALA A 52 13.57 11.78 3.95
C ALA A 52 14.71 12.04 4.95
N THR A 53 15.83 12.53 4.45
CA THR A 53 16.98 12.97 5.28
C THR A 53 16.67 14.16 6.19
N ALA A 54 15.57 14.87 5.94
CA ALA A 54 15.09 15.98 6.76
C ALA A 54 13.56 16.02 6.74
N PRO A 55 12.88 16.34 7.86
CA PRO A 55 11.41 16.37 7.96
C PRO A 55 10.73 17.26 6.90
N SER A 56 11.34 18.39 6.55
CA SER A 56 10.83 19.29 5.52
C SER A 56 10.86 18.73 4.09
N ARG A 57 11.47 17.57 3.90
CA ARG A 57 11.58 16.87 2.62
C ARG A 57 10.76 15.56 2.58
N LEU A 58 9.95 15.29 3.60
CA LEU A 58 9.07 14.14 3.61
C LEU A 58 8.16 14.14 2.37
N PRO A 59 8.00 13.02 1.67
CA PRO A 59 7.13 12.91 0.51
C PRO A 59 5.73 13.48 0.75
N LEU A 60 5.12 13.18 1.89
CA LEU A 60 3.78 13.68 2.24
C LEU A 60 3.74 15.19 2.40
N ALA A 61 4.78 15.83 2.95
CA ALA A 61 4.83 17.29 3.10
C ALA A 61 4.73 18.01 1.74
N ALA A 62 5.32 17.42 0.68
CA ALA A 62 5.22 17.95 -0.67
C ALA A 62 3.93 17.53 -1.39
N LEU A 63 3.38 16.36 -1.07
CA LEU A 63 2.19 15.80 -1.69
C LEU A 63 0.89 16.44 -1.16
N ALA A 64 0.80 16.73 0.13
CA ALA A 64 -0.41 17.23 0.77
C ALA A 64 -0.98 18.52 0.12
N PRO A 65 -0.19 19.53 -0.29
CA PRO A 65 -0.71 20.68 -1.01
C PRO A 65 -1.35 20.37 -2.36
N LEU A 66 -0.99 19.24 -2.98
CA LEU A 66 -1.58 18.76 -4.24
C LEU A 66 -2.87 17.97 -4.03
N LEU A 67 -3.17 17.59 -2.78
CA LEU A 67 -4.32 16.79 -2.38
C LEU A 67 -5.15 17.51 -1.29
N PRO A 68 -5.69 18.71 -1.57
CA PRO A 68 -6.35 19.54 -0.55
C PRO A 68 -7.62 18.93 0.05
N ASP A 69 -8.20 17.91 -0.61
CA ASP A 69 -9.40 17.22 -0.16
C ASP A 69 -9.11 16.16 0.92
N TYR A 70 -7.84 15.97 1.28
CA TYR A 70 -7.42 14.98 2.26
C TYR A 70 -6.81 15.61 3.51
N THR A 71 -7.15 15.04 4.65
CA THR A 71 -6.47 15.30 5.92
C THR A 71 -5.36 14.27 6.12
N ALA A 72 -4.15 14.76 6.37
CA ALA A 72 -3.02 13.89 6.75
C ALA A 72 -3.12 13.51 8.23
N VAL A 73 -3.01 12.23 8.51
CA VAL A 73 -3.02 11.66 9.86
C VAL A 73 -1.64 11.06 10.13
N LEU A 74 -1.02 11.46 11.24
CA LEU A 74 0.34 11.09 11.63
C LEU A 74 1.37 11.38 10.52
N PRO A 75 1.43 12.63 10.01
CA PRO A 75 2.16 12.98 8.78
C PRO A 75 3.68 12.82 8.87
N ASP A 76 4.21 12.78 10.09
CA ASP A 76 5.66 12.69 10.33
C ASP A 76 6.16 11.23 10.39
N LEU A 77 5.25 10.26 10.34
CA LEU A 77 5.61 8.85 10.33
C LEU A 77 6.01 8.38 8.92
N GLU A 78 6.74 7.28 8.88
CA GLU A 78 7.07 6.54 7.66
C GLU A 78 5.81 5.93 7.00
N VAL A 79 4.77 5.64 7.82
CA VAL A 79 3.51 5.01 7.40
C VAL A 79 2.28 5.87 7.71
N PRO A 80 2.18 7.11 7.21
CA PRO A 80 1.04 7.98 7.50
C PRO A 80 -0.23 7.52 6.77
N LEU A 81 -1.35 8.14 7.16
CA LEU A 81 -2.62 7.98 6.47
C LEU A 81 -3.07 9.30 5.83
N LEU A 82 -3.76 9.20 4.70
CA LEU A 82 -4.55 10.29 4.13
C LEU A 82 -6.03 9.90 4.19
N VAL A 83 -6.86 10.78 4.72
CA VAL A 83 -8.29 10.58 4.90
C VAL A 83 -9.06 11.68 4.18
N ARG A 84 -10.01 11.33 3.32
CA ARG A 84 -10.85 12.30 2.61
C ARG A 84 -11.69 13.08 3.63
N THR A 85 -11.42 14.37 3.74
CA THR A 85 -12.01 15.26 4.76
C THR A 85 -13.54 15.34 4.66
N ALA A 86 -14.08 15.31 3.44
CA ALA A 86 -15.52 15.37 3.22
C ALA A 86 -16.24 14.04 3.55
N ALA A 87 -15.53 12.90 3.50
CA ALA A 87 -16.13 11.58 3.73
C ALA A 87 -16.05 11.16 5.21
N TYR A 88 -14.94 11.43 5.87
CA TYR A 88 -14.68 10.93 7.22
C TYR A 88 -14.24 12.02 8.20
N GLU A 89 -14.55 11.78 9.46
CA GLU A 89 -13.96 12.43 10.61
C GLU A 89 -12.97 11.49 11.26
N VAL A 90 -11.80 11.99 11.62
CA VAL A 90 -10.79 11.26 12.40
C VAL A 90 -11.12 11.51 13.88
N VAL A 91 -11.56 10.46 14.57
CA VAL A 91 -11.96 10.54 15.99
C VAL A 91 -10.77 10.28 16.89
N ASP A 92 -9.93 9.32 16.51
CA ASP A 92 -8.73 8.95 17.26
C ASP A 92 -7.67 8.42 16.30
N ALA A 93 -6.40 8.62 16.61
CA ALA A 93 -5.30 8.10 15.83
C ALA A 93 -4.02 8.03 16.66
N ASP A 94 -3.26 6.95 16.50
CA ASP A 94 -1.97 6.78 17.14
C ASP A 94 -1.09 5.79 16.35
N SER A 95 0.11 5.55 16.81
CA SER A 95 1.02 4.57 16.24
C SER A 95 1.76 3.80 17.31
N LEU A 96 2.12 2.56 17.00
CA LEU A 96 2.96 1.74 17.87
C LEU A 96 4.18 1.24 17.10
N ASP A 97 5.32 1.23 17.78
CA ASP A 97 6.52 0.54 17.32
C ASP A 97 6.27 -0.97 17.34
N ILE A 98 6.50 -1.60 16.20
CA ILE A 98 6.38 -3.05 16.00
C ILE A 98 7.69 -3.67 15.54
N GLY A 99 8.75 -2.86 15.38
CA GLY A 99 10.03 -3.29 14.84
C GLY A 99 10.64 -4.42 15.67
N GLN A 100 10.99 -5.50 14.99
CA GLN A 100 11.64 -6.69 15.57
C GLN A 100 12.91 -7.04 14.79
N GLY A 101 13.21 -6.29 13.75
CA GLY A 101 14.34 -6.51 12.86
C GLY A 101 15.35 -5.38 12.91
N PHE A 102 15.83 -4.99 11.76
CA PHE A 102 16.91 -4.02 11.57
C PHE A 102 16.40 -2.57 11.48
N TRP A 103 15.12 -2.39 11.17
CA TRP A 103 14.50 -1.10 10.90
C TRP A 103 13.48 -0.74 11.98
N GLU A 104 13.33 0.53 12.27
CA GLU A 104 12.16 1.00 13.00
C GLU A 104 10.93 0.77 12.14
N ARG A 105 10.01 -0.08 12.62
CA ARG A 105 8.77 -0.39 11.95
C ARG A 105 7.60 -0.02 12.83
N ARG A 106 6.59 0.57 12.24
CA ARG A 106 5.40 1.02 12.95
C ARG A 106 4.13 0.50 12.31
N VAL A 107 3.10 0.38 13.13
CA VAL A 107 1.72 0.40 12.68
C VAL A 107 1.12 1.73 13.09
N ALA A 108 0.65 2.49 12.09
CA ALA A 108 -0.20 3.67 12.31
C ALA A 108 -1.66 3.25 12.19
N TRP A 109 -2.54 3.81 13.00
CA TRP A 109 -3.96 3.54 12.91
C TRP A 109 -4.80 4.80 13.13
N ALA A 110 -6.02 4.79 12.58
CA ALA A 110 -7.02 5.83 12.80
C ALA A 110 -8.40 5.20 12.96
N TRP A 111 -9.17 5.73 13.92
CA TRP A 111 -10.59 5.47 14.09
C TRP A 111 -11.36 6.55 13.36
N LEU A 112 -12.12 6.15 12.37
CA LEU A 112 -12.82 7.04 11.45
C LEU A 112 -14.34 6.91 11.63
N VAL A 113 -15.06 8.04 11.53
CA VAL A 113 -16.52 8.06 11.46
C VAL A 113 -16.94 8.67 10.13
N HIS A 114 -17.68 7.91 9.33
CA HIS A 114 -18.19 8.39 8.06
C HIS A 114 -19.26 9.48 8.27
N ARG A 115 -18.99 10.70 7.81
CA ARG A 115 -19.76 11.91 8.14
C ARG A 115 -21.26 11.81 7.80
N ARG A 116 -21.62 11.14 6.71
CA ARG A 116 -23.00 11.03 6.26
C ARG A 116 -23.78 9.91 6.94
N THR A 117 -23.13 8.81 7.32
CA THR A 117 -23.80 7.61 7.83
C THR A 117 -23.57 7.34 9.30
N GLY A 118 -22.60 8.02 9.92
CA GLY A 118 -22.16 7.77 11.30
C GLY A 118 -21.45 6.43 11.51
N ARG A 119 -21.16 5.69 10.43
CA ARG A 119 -20.49 4.39 10.54
C ARG A 119 -19.02 4.55 10.87
N GLU A 120 -18.57 3.68 11.73
CA GLU A 120 -17.18 3.60 12.14
C GLU A 120 -16.37 2.74 11.19
N LEU A 121 -15.08 3.07 11.05
CA LEU A 121 -14.09 2.31 10.31
C LEU A 121 -12.74 2.42 11.03
N LEU A 122 -12.16 1.30 11.39
CA LEU A 122 -10.78 1.26 11.88
C LEU A 122 -9.84 1.04 10.69
N VAL A 123 -8.91 1.95 10.48
CA VAL A 123 -7.88 1.80 9.45
C VAL A 123 -6.51 1.72 10.10
N ALA A 124 -5.73 0.73 9.68
CA ALA A 124 -4.33 0.60 10.06
C ALA A 124 -3.44 0.57 8.82
N ASN A 125 -2.20 1.05 8.97
CA ASN A 125 -1.20 1.08 7.91
C ASN A 125 0.16 0.69 8.45
N THR A 126 0.94 -0.07 7.68
CA THR A 126 2.25 -0.57 8.11
C THR A 126 3.19 -0.77 6.92
N HIS A 127 4.48 -0.89 7.23
CA HIS A 127 5.51 -1.32 6.30
C HIS A 127 6.45 -2.26 7.06
N LEU A 128 6.49 -3.54 6.66
CA LEU A 128 7.27 -4.57 7.36
C LEU A 128 8.72 -4.62 6.86
N ASP A 129 9.58 -5.32 7.59
CA ASP A 129 10.98 -5.46 7.23
C ASP A 129 11.17 -5.98 5.80
N PRO A 130 12.02 -5.32 4.99
CA PRO A 130 12.29 -5.72 3.61
C PRO A 130 13.19 -6.96 3.54
N PHE A 131 13.46 -7.42 2.31
CA PHE A 131 14.35 -8.51 1.96
C PHE A 131 13.89 -9.93 2.33
N GLN A 132 14.26 -10.86 1.45
CA GLN A 132 13.88 -12.28 1.56
C GLN A 132 14.96 -13.09 2.29
N ARG A 133 15.22 -12.75 3.56
CA ARG A 133 16.15 -13.45 4.44
C ARG A 133 15.37 -14.17 5.54
N ALA A 134 15.86 -15.31 6.00
CA ALA A 134 15.15 -16.12 7.00
C ALA A 134 15.00 -15.41 8.36
N ASP A 135 15.99 -14.63 8.78
CA ASP A 135 15.93 -13.80 9.99
C ASP A 135 14.86 -12.70 9.89
N LEU A 136 14.72 -12.08 8.72
CA LEU A 136 13.70 -11.06 8.48
C LEU A 136 12.30 -11.66 8.26
N ALA A 137 12.19 -12.90 7.78
CA ALA A 137 10.91 -13.62 7.78
C ALA A 137 10.38 -13.84 9.20
N ALA A 138 11.27 -14.14 10.15
CA ALA A 138 10.90 -14.24 11.56
C ALA A 138 10.52 -12.86 12.16
N ALA A 139 11.23 -11.80 11.78
CA ALA A 139 10.90 -10.44 12.17
C ALA A 139 9.50 -10.05 11.66
N ARG A 140 9.20 -10.24 10.37
CA ARG A 140 7.87 -9.96 9.80
C ARG A 140 6.75 -10.74 10.49
N LEU A 141 6.99 -11.99 10.90
CA LEU A 141 6.01 -12.75 11.68
C LEU A 141 5.75 -12.11 13.06
N ALA A 142 6.80 -11.65 13.73
CA ALA A 142 6.68 -10.99 15.04
C ALA A 142 6.04 -9.59 14.90
N GLU A 143 6.37 -8.84 13.85
CA GLU A 143 5.73 -7.56 13.52
C GLU A 143 4.23 -7.72 13.29
N VAL A 144 3.82 -8.72 12.51
CA VAL A 144 2.40 -9.03 12.32
C VAL A 144 1.72 -9.45 13.63
N ALA A 145 2.42 -10.18 14.50
CA ALA A 145 1.87 -10.53 15.81
C ALA A 145 1.67 -9.27 16.69
N ALA A 146 2.57 -8.31 16.62
CA ALA A 146 2.43 -7.03 17.30
C ALA A 146 1.25 -6.22 16.73
N ILE A 147 1.10 -6.15 15.42
CA ILE A 147 -0.06 -5.50 14.77
C ILE A 147 -1.37 -6.12 15.26
N VAL A 148 -1.50 -7.44 15.23
CA VAL A 148 -2.70 -8.13 15.71
C VAL A 148 -3.01 -7.75 17.14
N LYS A 149 -1.99 -7.75 18.02
CA LYS A 149 -2.15 -7.36 19.42
C LYS A 149 -2.61 -5.90 19.59
N VAL A 150 -2.08 -4.98 18.80
CA VAL A 150 -2.50 -3.57 18.81
C VAL A 150 -3.98 -3.46 18.45
N LEU A 151 -4.39 -4.11 17.34
CA LEU A 151 -5.77 -4.07 16.87
C LEU A 151 -6.74 -4.76 17.84
N ASP A 152 -6.30 -5.80 18.57
CA ASP A 152 -7.06 -6.42 19.65
C ASP A 152 -7.26 -5.50 20.87
N VAL A 153 -6.31 -4.61 21.15
CA VAL A 153 -6.45 -3.61 22.21
C VAL A 153 -7.40 -2.50 21.82
N ILE A 154 -7.34 -2.04 20.55
CA ILE A 154 -8.16 -0.94 20.03
C ILE A 154 -9.63 -1.38 19.87
N ASP A 155 -9.87 -2.55 19.29
CA ASP A 155 -11.22 -3.13 19.14
C ASP A 155 -11.24 -4.59 19.62
N PRO A 156 -11.34 -4.81 20.95
CA PRO A 156 -11.27 -6.15 21.53
C PRO A 156 -12.36 -7.11 21.04
N GLN A 157 -13.48 -6.57 20.59
CA GLN A 157 -14.62 -7.36 20.12
C GLN A 157 -14.59 -7.58 18.60
N ARG A 158 -13.68 -6.92 17.89
CA ARG A 158 -13.53 -7.01 16.42
C ARG A 158 -14.85 -6.76 15.68
N ARG A 159 -15.69 -5.86 16.20
CA ARG A 159 -16.99 -5.54 15.60
C ARG A 159 -16.92 -4.43 14.58
N THR A 160 -15.97 -3.52 14.75
CA THR A 160 -15.78 -2.42 13.82
C THR A 160 -15.24 -2.97 12.51
N PRO A 161 -15.82 -2.62 11.36
CA PRO A 161 -15.17 -2.85 10.07
C PRO A 161 -13.75 -2.32 10.12
N ALA A 162 -12.78 -3.16 9.74
CA ALA A 162 -11.38 -2.81 9.84
C ALA A 162 -10.65 -3.02 8.51
N VAL A 163 -9.69 -2.16 8.22
CA VAL A 163 -8.82 -2.24 7.05
C VAL A 163 -7.37 -2.15 7.51
N LEU A 164 -6.55 -3.10 7.09
CA LEU A 164 -5.10 -3.03 7.23
C LEU A 164 -4.48 -2.90 5.84
N THR A 165 -3.81 -1.78 5.60
CA THR A 165 -3.02 -1.51 4.39
C THR A 165 -1.54 -1.68 4.70
N GLY A 166 -0.74 -1.99 3.69
CA GLY A 166 0.72 -1.96 3.88
C GLY A 166 1.50 -2.65 2.79
N ASP A 167 2.76 -2.25 2.71
CA ASP A 167 3.82 -3.04 2.11
C ASP A 167 4.30 -4.05 3.15
N LEU A 168 3.89 -5.29 3.00
CA LEU A 168 4.26 -6.34 3.95
C LEU A 168 5.60 -6.99 3.63
N ASN A 169 6.21 -6.65 2.48
CA ASN A 169 7.43 -7.30 2.01
C ASN A 169 7.35 -8.84 1.97
N ILE A 170 6.13 -9.39 1.96
CA ILE A 170 5.84 -10.82 1.86
C ILE A 170 5.52 -11.13 0.41
N HIS A 171 6.45 -11.76 -0.27
CA HIS A 171 6.31 -12.07 -1.68
C HIS A 171 5.21 -13.10 -1.93
N SER A 172 4.27 -12.76 -2.80
CA SER A 172 3.29 -13.71 -3.29
C SER A 172 3.15 -13.67 -4.80
N ASN A 173 2.88 -14.84 -5.39
CA ASN A 173 2.49 -14.98 -6.77
C ASN A 173 0.98 -15.25 -6.79
N GLY A 174 0.20 -14.21 -7.06
CA GLY A 174 -1.25 -14.30 -6.91
C GLY A 174 -1.64 -14.73 -5.49
N LEU A 175 -2.23 -15.95 -5.37
CA LEU A 175 -2.66 -16.47 -4.07
C LEU A 175 -1.62 -17.34 -3.34
N ARG A 176 -0.44 -17.55 -3.93
CA ARG A 176 0.64 -18.34 -3.33
C ARG A 176 1.68 -17.43 -2.73
N THR A 177 2.18 -17.77 -1.56
CA THR A 177 3.24 -17.02 -0.88
C THR A 177 4.34 -17.96 -0.38
N ALA A 178 5.58 -17.45 -0.40
CA ALA A 178 6.71 -18.14 0.20
C ALA A 178 6.69 -18.08 1.74
N GLU A 179 6.02 -17.07 2.32
CA GLU A 179 5.91 -16.85 3.76
C GLU A 179 4.43 -16.87 4.20
N PRO A 180 3.81 -18.04 4.33
CA PRO A 180 2.39 -18.12 4.71
C PRO A 180 2.13 -17.78 6.18
N ALA A 181 3.12 -17.89 7.06
CA ALA A 181 2.91 -17.77 8.50
C ALA A 181 2.36 -16.40 8.94
N PRO A 182 2.92 -15.23 8.52
CA PRO A 182 2.36 -13.93 8.85
C PRO A 182 0.93 -13.74 8.30
N LEU A 183 0.67 -14.16 7.05
CA LEU A 183 -0.65 -14.06 6.44
C LEU A 183 -1.69 -14.97 7.11
N ASN A 184 -1.26 -16.17 7.54
CA ASN A 184 -2.11 -17.08 8.32
C ASN A 184 -2.43 -16.50 9.71
N LEU A 185 -1.50 -15.77 10.32
CA LEU A 185 -1.75 -15.09 11.58
C LEU A 185 -2.81 -13.99 11.44
N LEU A 186 -2.71 -13.15 10.41
CA LEU A 186 -3.75 -12.17 10.07
C LEU A 186 -5.11 -12.85 9.84
N ALA A 187 -5.13 -13.96 9.09
CA ALA A 187 -6.36 -14.70 8.82
C ALA A 187 -7.00 -15.25 10.10
N ARG A 188 -6.21 -15.80 11.05
CA ARG A 188 -6.69 -16.25 12.36
C ARG A 188 -7.22 -15.11 13.22
N ALA A 189 -6.65 -13.93 13.05
CA ALA A 189 -7.13 -12.71 13.68
C ALA A 189 -8.36 -12.09 12.99
N GLY A 190 -8.95 -12.76 11.99
CA GLY A 190 -10.16 -12.32 11.31
C GLY A 190 -9.93 -11.39 10.13
N PHE A 191 -8.67 -11.12 9.76
CA PHE A 191 -8.32 -10.33 8.58
C PHE A 191 -8.26 -11.19 7.32
N ARG A 192 -8.93 -10.78 6.28
CA ARG A 192 -9.02 -11.48 4.99
C ARG A 192 -8.34 -10.68 3.91
N ASP A 193 -7.46 -11.31 3.15
CA ASP A 193 -6.81 -10.71 1.99
C ASP A 193 -7.86 -10.31 0.94
N SER A 194 -7.94 -9.03 0.61
CA SER A 194 -8.96 -8.47 -0.29
C SER A 194 -8.93 -9.10 -1.68
N LEU A 195 -7.76 -9.45 -2.21
CA LEU A 195 -7.65 -10.16 -3.48
C LEU A 195 -8.32 -11.54 -3.45
N ARG A 196 -8.29 -12.23 -2.29
CA ARG A 196 -8.85 -13.59 -2.15
C ARG A 196 -10.37 -13.61 -2.00
N ILE A 197 -10.95 -12.51 -1.56
CA ILE A 197 -12.38 -12.42 -1.24
C ILE A 197 -13.14 -11.44 -2.12
N THR A 198 -12.46 -10.76 -3.04
CA THR A 198 -13.12 -9.79 -3.94
C THR A 198 -14.16 -10.49 -4.82
N ALA A 199 -15.30 -9.84 -4.98
CA ALA A 199 -16.28 -10.23 -5.98
C ALA A 199 -15.81 -9.91 -7.41
N ARG A 200 -14.89 -8.94 -7.56
CA ARG A 200 -14.43 -8.45 -8.85
C ARG A 200 -13.00 -7.92 -8.78
N ASP A 201 -12.10 -8.52 -9.53
CA ASP A 201 -10.78 -7.94 -9.83
C ASP A 201 -10.89 -7.10 -11.10
N THR A 202 -10.67 -5.79 -10.96
CA THR A 202 -10.74 -4.80 -12.04
C THR A 202 -9.35 -4.33 -12.48
N SER A 203 -8.30 -5.01 -12.06
CA SER A 203 -6.93 -4.66 -12.46
C SER A 203 -6.79 -4.68 -13.99
N PRO A 204 -6.27 -3.62 -14.62
CA PRO A 204 -6.08 -3.57 -16.08
C PRO A 204 -5.15 -4.67 -16.60
N VAL A 205 -4.29 -5.17 -15.71
CA VAL A 205 -3.40 -6.31 -15.94
C VAL A 205 -3.69 -7.36 -14.87
N ALA A 206 -4.28 -8.47 -15.27
CA ALA A 206 -4.55 -9.58 -14.37
C ALA A 206 -3.24 -10.06 -13.73
N HIS A 207 -3.25 -10.19 -12.39
CA HIS A 207 -2.07 -10.59 -11.60
C HIS A 207 -0.85 -9.66 -11.77
N ALA A 208 -1.06 -8.36 -11.99
CA ALA A 208 0.02 -7.39 -11.96
C ALA A 208 0.76 -7.46 -10.61
N ALA A 209 2.08 -7.41 -10.67
CA ALA A 209 2.90 -7.24 -9.48
C ALA A 209 2.64 -5.87 -8.86
N THR A 210 2.67 -5.78 -7.54
CA THR A 210 2.62 -4.49 -6.86
C THR A 210 4.01 -3.87 -6.76
N LEU A 211 5.07 -4.65 -6.49
CA LEU A 211 6.45 -4.20 -6.70
C LEU A 211 6.82 -4.41 -8.17
N ASN A 212 7.14 -3.34 -8.87
CA ASN A 212 7.35 -3.35 -10.31
C ASN A 212 8.73 -2.79 -10.73
N ALA A 213 9.47 -2.15 -9.80
CA ALA A 213 10.85 -1.69 -9.98
C ALA A 213 11.09 -0.90 -11.28
N PHE A 214 10.10 -0.12 -11.75
CA PHE A 214 10.09 0.62 -13.01
C PHE A 214 10.15 -0.23 -14.29
N GLY A 215 10.09 -1.54 -14.17
CA GLY A 215 10.14 -2.48 -15.29
C GLY A 215 10.35 -3.92 -14.82
N THR A 216 10.49 -4.82 -15.78
CA THR A 216 10.71 -6.25 -15.47
C THR A 216 11.49 -6.92 -16.58
N GLU A 217 12.01 -8.11 -16.30
CA GLU A 217 12.61 -8.97 -17.31
C GLU A 217 11.55 -9.58 -18.24
N VAL A 218 11.77 -9.47 -19.53
CA VAL A 218 10.95 -10.07 -20.60
C VAL A 218 11.91 -10.76 -21.57
N ASP A 219 11.73 -12.06 -21.79
CA ASP A 219 12.54 -12.88 -22.68
C ASP A 219 14.07 -12.74 -22.42
N GLY A 220 14.46 -12.77 -21.13
CA GLY A 220 15.86 -12.69 -20.69
C GLY A 220 16.48 -11.30 -20.80
N ALA A 221 15.71 -10.26 -21.05
CA ALA A 221 16.19 -8.88 -21.10
C ALA A 221 15.31 -7.95 -20.26
N TRP A 222 15.93 -7.04 -19.51
CA TRP A 222 15.21 -6.00 -18.79
C TRP A 222 14.47 -5.08 -19.76
N ARG A 223 13.20 -4.84 -19.48
CA ARG A 223 12.35 -3.93 -20.23
C ARG A 223 11.78 -2.87 -19.29
N TYR A 224 12.24 -1.64 -19.49
CA TYR A 224 11.72 -0.48 -18.79
C TYR A 224 10.20 -0.34 -19.05
N ARG A 225 9.42 -0.01 -18.02
CA ARG A 225 7.97 0.13 -18.03
C ARG A 225 7.16 -1.14 -18.33
N ALA A 226 7.81 -2.28 -18.58
CA ALA A 226 7.08 -3.54 -18.69
C ALA A 226 6.44 -3.89 -17.34
N ILE A 227 5.15 -4.26 -17.34
CA ILE A 227 4.41 -4.63 -16.14
C ILE A 227 4.64 -6.11 -15.86
N SER A 228 5.20 -6.40 -14.69
CA SER A 228 5.34 -7.76 -14.21
C SER A 228 3.97 -8.37 -13.90
N ARG A 229 3.75 -9.63 -14.31
CA ARG A 229 2.52 -10.39 -14.03
C ARG A 229 2.65 -11.37 -12.88
N SER A 230 3.79 -11.47 -12.26
CA SER A 230 4.04 -12.54 -11.30
C SER A 230 4.99 -12.13 -10.20
N HIS A 231 4.96 -12.88 -9.13
CA HIS A 231 5.96 -13.05 -8.08
C HIS A 231 6.09 -11.92 -7.06
N LEU A 232 5.73 -10.68 -7.38
CA LEU A 232 6.08 -9.54 -6.54
C LEU A 232 4.84 -8.75 -6.08
N ARG A 233 3.78 -9.46 -5.66
CA ARG A 233 2.71 -8.84 -4.86
C ARG A 233 3.20 -8.81 -3.40
N ILE A 234 3.56 -7.64 -2.93
CA ILE A 234 4.03 -7.38 -1.57
C ILE A 234 3.21 -6.32 -0.85
N ASP A 235 2.43 -5.54 -1.61
CA ASP A 235 1.47 -4.58 -1.08
C ASP A 235 0.10 -5.25 -0.93
N TYR A 236 -0.52 -5.01 0.21
CA TYR A 236 -1.76 -5.68 0.59
C TYR A 236 -2.79 -4.70 1.14
N VAL A 237 -4.04 -5.06 0.97
CA VAL A 237 -5.17 -4.53 1.74
C VAL A 237 -5.90 -5.72 2.33
N PHE A 238 -5.98 -5.78 3.65
CA PHE A 238 -6.77 -6.76 4.38
C PHE A 238 -8.02 -6.11 4.94
N VAL A 239 -9.08 -6.89 5.06
CA VAL A 239 -10.34 -6.44 5.66
C VAL A 239 -10.73 -7.35 6.81
N GLY A 240 -11.15 -6.74 7.91
CA GLY A 240 -11.64 -7.40 9.12
C GLY A 240 -13.06 -6.98 9.48
N GLY A 241 -13.65 -7.65 10.46
CA GLY A 241 -15.01 -7.39 10.89
C GLY A 241 -16.05 -7.67 9.80
N GLU A 242 -17.13 -6.90 9.79
CA GLU A 242 -18.26 -7.09 8.87
C GLU A 242 -18.07 -6.41 7.49
N ALA A 243 -16.83 -6.01 7.15
CA ALA A 243 -16.54 -5.44 5.84
C ALA A 243 -16.51 -6.55 4.77
N SER A 244 -17.05 -6.26 3.60
CA SER A 244 -16.89 -7.07 2.38
C SER A 244 -16.19 -6.29 1.28
N VAL A 245 -15.63 -7.02 0.32
CA VAL A 245 -14.87 -6.44 -0.80
C VAL A 245 -15.71 -6.54 -2.06
N ALA A 246 -16.14 -5.40 -2.58
CA ALA A 246 -16.90 -5.28 -3.82
C ALA A 246 -15.97 -5.26 -5.05
N GLY A 247 -14.79 -4.64 -4.91
CA GLY A 247 -13.80 -4.54 -5.98
C GLY A 247 -12.37 -4.54 -5.45
N TYR A 248 -11.45 -5.04 -6.28
CA TYR A 248 -10.00 -5.02 -6.07
C TYR A 248 -9.31 -4.57 -7.36
N GLN A 249 -8.28 -3.76 -7.23
CA GLN A 249 -7.50 -3.29 -8.36
C GLN A 249 -6.04 -3.03 -7.97
N VAL A 250 -5.10 -3.52 -8.78
CA VAL A 250 -3.76 -2.97 -8.86
C VAL A 250 -3.79 -1.81 -9.84
N VAL A 251 -3.54 -0.60 -9.35
CA VAL A 251 -3.60 0.62 -10.16
C VAL A 251 -2.34 0.72 -11.01
N THR A 252 -2.50 0.78 -12.33
CA THR A 252 -1.40 0.87 -13.30
C THR A 252 -1.42 2.20 -14.09
N GLY A 253 -2.08 3.22 -13.53
CA GLY A 253 -2.18 4.56 -14.11
C GLY A 253 -3.21 4.65 -15.24
N PRO A 254 -3.15 5.73 -16.05
CA PRO A 254 -4.20 6.10 -16.99
C PRO A 254 -4.32 5.17 -18.20
N GLY A 255 -3.46 4.17 -18.32
CA GLY A 255 -3.56 3.21 -19.41
C GLY A 255 -2.45 2.18 -19.44
N VAL A 256 -2.75 1.08 -20.13
CA VAL A 256 -1.82 -0.01 -20.39
C VAL A 256 -1.82 -0.26 -21.89
N HIS A 257 -0.65 -0.30 -22.49
CA HIS A 257 -0.49 -0.75 -23.88
C HIS A 257 0.20 -2.11 -23.92
N ARG A 258 0.14 -2.80 -25.06
CA ARG A 258 0.75 -4.12 -25.22
C ARG A 258 1.70 -4.13 -26.42
N ILE A 259 2.85 -4.73 -26.21
CA ILE A 259 3.83 -5.05 -27.25
C ILE A 259 4.04 -6.55 -27.20
N ASP A 260 3.74 -7.25 -28.28
CA ASP A 260 3.83 -8.73 -28.39
C ASP A 260 3.14 -9.47 -27.22
N GLY A 261 2.01 -8.93 -26.76
CA GLY A 261 1.24 -9.48 -25.64
C GLY A 261 1.72 -9.08 -24.24
N GLN A 262 2.94 -8.55 -24.09
CA GLN A 262 3.48 -8.02 -22.85
C GLN A 262 2.84 -6.67 -22.53
N PRO A 263 2.26 -6.46 -21.31
CA PRO A 263 1.72 -5.17 -20.91
C PRO A 263 2.83 -4.20 -20.47
N TYR A 264 2.63 -2.92 -20.79
CA TYR A 264 3.48 -1.80 -20.41
C TYR A 264 2.64 -0.65 -19.86
N PHE A 265 3.19 0.10 -18.91
CA PHE A 265 2.60 1.37 -18.49
C PHE A 265 2.51 2.36 -19.65
N ALA A 266 1.49 3.21 -19.63
CA ALA A 266 1.37 4.31 -20.57
C ALA A 266 2.60 5.25 -20.52
N ALA A 267 2.78 6.09 -21.53
CA ALA A 267 3.90 7.04 -21.60
C ALA A 267 3.86 8.06 -20.42
N GLY A 268 5.04 8.56 -20.03
CA GLY A 268 5.23 9.49 -18.91
C GLY A 268 5.94 8.86 -17.70
N PRO A 269 6.37 9.63 -16.71
CA PRO A 269 7.05 9.10 -15.54
C PRO A 269 6.12 8.19 -14.72
N LEU A 270 6.70 7.22 -14.02
CA LEU A 270 6.00 6.37 -13.07
C LEU A 270 6.01 7.04 -11.69
N PRO A 271 4.96 6.86 -10.87
CA PRO A 271 4.87 7.50 -9.56
C PRO A 271 5.82 6.86 -8.53
N SER A 272 6.05 5.56 -8.65
CA SER A 272 6.83 4.74 -7.72
C SER A 272 7.31 3.47 -8.44
N ASP A 273 8.22 2.75 -7.83
CA ASP A 273 8.54 1.36 -8.17
C ASP A 273 7.46 0.38 -7.69
N HIS A 274 6.46 0.87 -6.97
CA HIS A 274 5.26 0.14 -6.57
C HIS A 274 4.02 0.62 -7.33
N CYS A 275 3.06 -0.29 -7.52
CA CYS A 275 1.72 -0.01 -8.00
C CYS A 275 0.76 0.03 -6.81
N PRO A 276 -0.06 1.08 -6.67
CA PRO A 276 -1.05 1.14 -5.59
C PRO A 276 -2.07 0.00 -5.67
N VAL A 277 -2.52 -0.46 -4.50
CA VAL A 277 -3.63 -1.41 -4.38
C VAL A 277 -4.87 -0.65 -3.93
N MET A 278 -5.92 -0.68 -4.74
CA MET A 278 -7.23 -0.09 -4.46
C MET A 278 -8.25 -1.18 -4.13
N VAL A 279 -9.10 -0.90 -3.15
CA VAL A 279 -10.17 -1.81 -2.74
C VAL A 279 -11.45 -1.03 -2.51
N ASP A 280 -12.53 -1.47 -3.13
CA ASP A 280 -13.87 -0.98 -2.86
C ASP A 280 -14.50 -1.80 -1.74
N LEU A 281 -14.88 -1.12 -0.65
CA LEU A 281 -15.51 -1.76 0.50
C LEU A 281 -17.03 -1.60 0.43
N ALA A 282 -17.72 -2.68 0.72
CA ALA A 282 -19.13 -2.62 1.09
C ALA A 282 -19.26 -2.95 2.58
N VAL A 283 -19.77 -1.99 3.34
CA VAL A 283 -20.09 -2.16 4.75
C VAL A 283 -21.59 -2.38 4.84
N ALA A 284 -22.00 -3.48 5.44
CA ALA A 284 -23.42 -3.84 5.55
C ALA A 284 -24.27 -2.70 6.14
N ALA A 285 -25.49 -2.53 5.65
CA ALA A 285 -26.44 -1.66 6.30
C ALA A 285 -26.82 -2.28 7.65
N THR A 286 -26.63 -1.56 8.75
CA THR A 286 -27.19 -1.89 10.05
C THR A 286 -28.69 -1.65 10.06
#